data_df03f809f9e77e7d3ad191dc380f3544
#
_entry.id   df03f809f9e77e7d3ad191dc380f3544
#
_cell.length_a   1.000
_cell.length_b   1.000
_cell.length_c   1.000
_cell.angle_alpha   90.00
_cell.angle_beta   90.00
_cell.angle_gamma   90.00
#
_symmetry.space_group_name_H-M   'P 1'
#
loop_
_entity.id
_entity.type
_entity.pdbx_description
1 polymer ?
#
loop_
_entity_poly.entity_id
_entity_poly.type
_entity_poly.pdbx_seq_one_letter_code
_entity_poly.pdbx_strand_id
1 'polypeptide(L)'
;MDTLNFKYVFLGQSILRYQVPLEIFHIINSIYENKYPELKPANKQLVGKIEKEHSLFFNGEDSDKMIKHNYLPTNVLMWFESMFRHYLKFNRIKGYKLHFNSVWVNQMFEHEYNPVHVHQGTIYTGLSSVMILKLPESFGVEYSAAAAPQNGRLQMLGATNGQFANVDYQPNITERDFYIFPYDMRHCVYPFNGPGWRRTLAANMDVDYDPIRNRGVS
;
A
#
# COMPACT_ATOMS: atom_id res chain seq x y z
N MET A 1 17.02 -25.61 -30.20
CA MET A 1 16.90 -25.80 -28.73
C MET A 1 15.52 -26.34 -28.47
N ASP A 2 15.43 -27.53 -27.97
CA ASP A 2 14.17 -28.15 -27.62
C ASP A 2 13.53 -27.32 -26.49
N THR A 3 12.29 -26.88 -26.67
CA THR A 3 11.54 -26.15 -25.63
C THR A 3 11.23 -27.12 -24.51
N LEU A 4 11.87 -26.93 -23.35
CA LEU A 4 11.56 -27.70 -22.14
C LEU A 4 10.09 -27.43 -21.74
N ASN A 5 9.31 -28.50 -21.67
CA ASN A 5 7.95 -28.45 -21.16
C ASN A 5 7.99 -28.64 -19.65
N PHE A 6 7.75 -27.56 -18.88
CA PHE A 6 7.76 -27.61 -17.41
C PHE A 6 6.58 -26.80 -16.83
N LYS A 7 6.20 -27.16 -15.60
CA LYS A 7 5.25 -26.43 -14.77
C LYS A 7 5.94 -26.04 -13.47
N TYR A 8 5.63 -24.87 -12.95
CA TYR A 8 6.10 -24.46 -11.63
C TYR A 8 4.93 -24.02 -10.78
N VAL A 9 5.08 -24.13 -9.47
CA VAL A 9 4.12 -23.64 -8.48
C VAL A 9 4.85 -22.64 -7.59
N PHE A 10 4.30 -21.45 -7.49
CA PHE A 10 4.80 -20.42 -6.59
C PHE A 10 3.96 -20.43 -5.30
N LEU A 11 4.63 -20.67 -4.16
CA LEU A 11 4.01 -20.67 -2.83
C LEU A 11 4.42 -19.38 -2.11
N GLY A 12 3.54 -18.40 -2.09
CA GLY A 12 3.84 -17.13 -1.43
C GLY A 12 2.66 -16.15 -1.49
N GLN A 13 2.85 -15.03 -0.82
CA GLN A 13 1.90 -13.92 -0.89
C GLN A 13 1.95 -13.25 -2.27
N SER A 14 0.82 -12.80 -2.75
CA SER A 14 0.74 -12.05 -4.01
C SER A 14 0.71 -10.54 -3.76
N ILE A 15 1.28 -9.81 -4.69
CA ILE A 15 1.16 -8.35 -4.81
C ILE A 15 0.51 -8.10 -6.16
N LEU A 16 -0.58 -7.36 -6.21
CA LEU A 16 -1.17 -6.92 -7.47
C LEU A 16 -0.86 -5.45 -7.70
N ARG A 17 -0.35 -5.13 -8.89
CA ARG A 17 -0.08 -3.76 -9.35
C ARG A 17 -1.12 -3.36 -10.37
N TYR A 18 -1.70 -2.20 -10.18
CA TYR A 18 -2.67 -1.58 -11.09
C TYR A 18 -2.19 -0.18 -11.52
N GLN A 19 -2.73 0.30 -12.63
CA GLN A 19 -2.63 1.70 -13.04
C GLN A 19 -3.95 2.39 -12.66
N VAL A 20 -3.88 3.40 -11.78
CA VAL A 20 -5.05 4.17 -11.35
C VAL A 20 -5.65 4.94 -12.53
N PRO A 21 -6.98 4.89 -12.78
CA PRO A 21 -7.62 5.73 -13.77
C PRO A 21 -7.35 7.22 -13.51
N LEU A 22 -7.14 8.00 -14.56
CA LEU A 22 -6.82 9.44 -14.45
C LEU A 22 -7.87 10.20 -13.64
N GLU A 23 -9.14 9.89 -13.84
CA GLU A 23 -10.24 10.53 -13.10
C GLU A 23 -10.10 10.32 -11.59
N ILE A 24 -9.93 9.07 -11.14
CA ILE A 24 -9.76 8.74 -9.71
C ILE A 24 -8.50 9.41 -9.15
N PHE A 25 -7.41 9.37 -9.90
CA PHE A 25 -6.15 10.00 -9.51
C PHE A 25 -6.29 11.52 -9.31
N HIS A 26 -6.94 12.21 -10.24
CA HIS A 26 -7.16 13.66 -10.15
C HIS A 26 -8.11 14.03 -9.01
N ILE A 27 -9.19 13.27 -8.79
CA ILE A 27 -10.10 13.50 -7.67
C ILE A 27 -9.34 13.41 -6.34
N ILE A 28 -8.54 12.36 -6.13
CA ILE A 28 -7.78 12.18 -4.88
C ILE A 28 -6.78 13.32 -4.66
N ASN A 29 -5.99 13.67 -5.67
CA ASN A 29 -5.03 14.77 -5.56
C ASN A 29 -5.74 16.12 -5.28
N SER A 30 -6.84 16.41 -5.98
CA SER A 30 -7.62 17.61 -5.78
C SER A 30 -8.19 17.71 -4.36
N ILE A 31 -8.71 16.60 -3.81
CA ILE A 31 -9.20 16.57 -2.43
C ILE A 31 -8.07 16.88 -1.46
N TYR A 32 -6.92 16.23 -1.60
CA TYR A 32 -5.78 16.47 -0.74
C TYR A 32 -5.32 17.94 -0.79
N GLU A 33 -5.10 18.48 -2.00
CA GLU A 33 -4.61 19.86 -2.18
C GLU A 33 -5.61 20.90 -1.62
N ASN A 34 -6.90 20.71 -1.88
CA ASN A 34 -7.94 21.68 -1.49
C ASN A 34 -8.31 21.59 -0.01
N LYS A 35 -8.20 20.39 0.60
CA LYS A 35 -8.59 20.13 1.99
C LYS A 35 -7.41 20.09 2.96
N TYR A 36 -6.19 20.17 2.48
CA TYR A 36 -4.98 19.97 3.28
C TYR A 36 -5.00 20.64 4.66
N PRO A 37 -5.40 21.93 4.81
CA PRO A 37 -5.40 22.57 6.12
C PRO A 37 -6.45 22.02 7.10
N GLU A 38 -7.50 21.36 6.58
CA GLU A 38 -8.64 20.83 7.35
C GLU A 38 -8.50 19.34 7.67
N LEU A 39 -7.55 18.65 7.01
CA LEU A 39 -7.39 17.20 7.14
C LEU A 39 -6.88 16.83 8.53
N LYS A 40 -7.41 15.75 9.07
CA LYS A 40 -6.97 15.24 10.37
C LYS A 40 -5.58 14.61 10.25
N PRO A 41 -4.64 14.92 11.17
CA PRO A 41 -3.33 14.26 11.18
C PRO A 41 -3.48 12.77 11.50
N ALA A 42 -2.70 11.92 10.83
CA ALA A 42 -2.64 10.48 11.03
C ALA A 42 -1.36 10.00 11.74
N ASN A 43 -0.36 10.85 11.91
CA ASN A 43 0.97 10.54 12.43
C ASN A 43 0.99 9.75 13.76
N LYS A 44 0.02 9.98 14.64
CA LYS A 44 -0.03 9.30 15.95
C LYS A 44 -0.33 7.79 15.86
N GLN A 45 -0.79 7.33 14.71
CA GLN A 45 -1.19 5.93 14.49
C GLN A 45 -0.22 5.20 13.57
N LEU A 46 0.70 5.93 12.95
CA LEU A 46 1.58 5.40 11.93
C LEU A 46 3.02 5.31 12.47
N VAL A 47 3.80 4.42 11.87
CA VAL A 47 5.21 4.22 12.21
C VAL A 47 6.09 4.99 11.23
N GLY A 48 7.23 5.47 11.70
CA GLY A 48 8.22 6.13 10.86
C GLY A 48 8.49 7.57 11.27
N LYS A 49 9.31 8.21 10.45
CA LYS A 49 9.61 9.64 10.54
C LYS A 49 9.02 10.30 9.30
N ILE A 50 7.75 10.66 9.37
CA ILE A 50 7.02 11.38 8.33
C ILE A 50 6.22 12.49 9.01
N GLU A 51 6.51 13.73 8.68
CA GLU A 51 5.84 14.87 9.35
C GLU A 51 4.43 15.10 8.84
N LYS A 52 4.21 14.86 7.55
CA LYS A 52 2.91 15.15 6.91
C LYS A 52 2.16 13.88 6.54
N GLU A 53 1.38 13.40 7.50
CA GLU A 53 0.47 12.26 7.34
C GLU A 53 -0.95 12.71 7.67
N HIS A 54 -1.87 12.58 6.72
CA HIS A 54 -3.23 13.10 6.84
C HIS A 54 -4.27 12.08 6.42
N SER A 55 -5.28 11.89 7.25
CA SER A 55 -6.37 10.97 7.00
C SER A 55 -7.43 11.56 6.06
N LEU A 56 -7.80 10.81 5.03
CA LEU A 56 -8.91 11.13 4.12
C LEU A 56 -10.19 10.36 4.47
N PHE A 57 -10.05 9.22 5.11
CA PHE A 57 -11.16 8.38 5.52
C PHE A 57 -10.76 7.54 6.73
N PHE A 58 -11.65 7.45 7.71
CA PHE A 58 -11.50 6.56 8.84
C PHE A 58 -12.86 6.05 9.30
N ASN A 59 -13.01 4.75 9.41
CA ASN A 59 -14.20 4.05 9.89
C ASN A 59 -13.90 2.98 10.95
N GLY A 60 -12.67 2.96 11.50
CA GLY A 60 -12.28 2.03 12.54
C GLY A 60 -12.97 2.32 13.89
N GLU A 61 -12.83 1.40 14.83
CA GLU A 61 -13.42 1.48 16.18
C GLU A 61 -12.49 2.08 17.23
N ASP A 62 -11.34 2.60 16.85
CA ASP A 62 -10.35 3.14 17.79
C ASP A 62 -10.84 4.48 18.34
N SER A 63 -11.51 4.42 19.49
CA SER A 63 -12.17 5.54 20.12
C SER A 63 -11.24 6.62 20.68
N ASP A 64 -9.98 6.30 20.96
CA ASP A 64 -9.10 7.22 21.70
C ASP A 64 -8.24 8.12 20.79
N LYS A 65 -8.12 7.81 19.51
CA LYS A 65 -7.14 8.45 18.63
C LYS A 65 -7.70 9.09 17.36
N MET A 66 -8.81 8.57 16.82
CA MET A 66 -9.37 9.12 15.58
C MET A 66 -10.90 8.96 15.50
N ILE A 67 -11.60 10.06 15.28
CA ILE A 67 -13.05 10.06 15.07
C ILE A 67 -13.36 9.70 13.63
N LYS A 68 -14.40 8.89 13.39
CA LYS A 68 -14.89 8.54 12.05
C LYS A 68 -15.10 9.79 11.18
N HIS A 69 -14.62 9.73 9.96
CA HIS A 69 -14.77 10.81 8.98
C HIS A 69 -14.58 10.30 7.56
N ASN A 70 -15.07 11.07 6.59
CA ASN A 70 -14.92 10.78 5.18
C ASN A 70 -14.83 12.07 4.36
N TYR A 71 -13.72 12.24 3.63
CA TYR A 71 -13.51 13.31 2.64
C TYR A 71 -13.57 12.77 1.21
N LEU A 72 -13.68 11.45 1.02
CA LEU A 72 -13.66 10.81 -0.30
C LEU A 72 -15.10 10.66 -0.84
N PRO A 73 -15.34 10.95 -2.11
CA PRO A 73 -16.63 10.72 -2.72
C PRO A 73 -16.89 9.22 -2.94
N THR A 74 -18.15 8.86 -3.05
CA THR A 74 -18.61 7.46 -3.14
C THR A 74 -17.97 6.70 -4.32
N ASN A 75 -17.80 7.32 -5.48
CA ASN A 75 -17.19 6.67 -6.64
C ASN A 75 -15.72 6.28 -6.39
N VAL A 76 -14.96 7.07 -5.62
CA VAL A 76 -13.58 6.72 -5.22
C VAL A 76 -13.58 5.55 -4.26
N LEU A 77 -14.46 5.55 -3.25
CA LEU A 77 -14.58 4.44 -2.31
C LEU A 77 -14.99 3.13 -3.02
N MET A 78 -15.95 3.20 -3.94
CA MET A 78 -16.37 2.06 -4.74
C MET A 78 -15.25 1.53 -5.64
N TRP A 79 -14.42 2.43 -6.19
CA TRP A 79 -13.25 2.03 -6.97
C TRP A 79 -12.25 1.25 -6.11
N PHE A 80 -11.89 1.75 -4.93
CA PHE A 80 -11.04 1.02 -3.99
C PHE A 80 -11.62 -0.36 -3.66
N GLU A 81 -12.89 -0.41 -3.27
CA GLU A 81 -13.54 -1.68 -2.93
C GLU A 81 -13.48 -2.68 -4.11
N SER A 82 -13.69 -2.22 -5.34
CA SER A 82 -13.62 -3.06 -6.52
C SER A 82 -12.22 -3.64 -6.74
N MET A 83 -11.16 -2.87 -6.47
CA MET A 83 -9.77 -3.34 -6.59
C MET A 83 -9.43 -4.37 -5.50
N PHE A 84 -9.86 -4.15 -4.27
CA PHE A 84 -9.67 -5.12 -3.18
C PHE A 84 -10.46 -6.42 -3.45
N ARG A 85 -11.68 -6.34 -3.96
CA ARG A 85 -12.46 -7.50 -4.41
C ARG A 85 -11.76 -8.26 -5.55
N HIS A 86 -11.16 -7.54 -6.48
CA HIS A 86 -10.37 -8.15 -7.56
C HIS A 86 -9.17 -8.92 -7.02
N TYR A 87 -8.45 -8.36 -6.03
CA TYR A 87 -7.34 -9.06 -5.36
C TYR A 87 -7.80 -10.38 -4.72
N LEU A 88 -8.91 -10.37 -3.99
CA LEU A 88 -9.46 -11.57 -3.35
C LEU A 88 -9.92 -12.60 -4.39
N LYS A 89 -10.57 -12.15 -5.46
CA LYS A 89 -10.98 -13.02 -6.58
C LYS A 89 -9.76 -13.67 -7.26
N PHE A 90 -8.70 -12.90 -7.52
CA PHE A 90 -7.45 -13.41 -8.09
C PHE A 90 -6.85 -14.51 -7.20
N ASN A 91 -6.84 -14.32 -5.90
CA ASN A 91 -6.36 -15.30 -4.92
C ASN A 91 -7.42 -16.39 -4.58
N ARG A 92 -8.53 -16.43 -5.30
CA ARG A 92 -9.62 -17.44 -5.13
C ARG A 92 -10.24 -17.46 -3.73
N ILE A 93 -10.16 -16.37 -2.99
CA ILE A 93 -10.81 -16.22 -1.68
C ILE A 93 -12.31 -16.00 -1.89
N LYS A 94 -13.13 -16.76 -1.17
CA LYS A 94 -14.60 -16.74 -1.25
C LYS A 94 -15.20 -16.58 0.15
N GLY A 95 -16.50 -16.25 0.21
CA GLY A 95 -17.25 -16.21 1.48
C GLY A 95 -16.72 -15.19 2.48
N TYR A 96 -16.34 -14.00 2.00
CA TYR A 96 -15.79 -12.92 2.81
C TYR A 96 -16.76 -11.74 2.92
N LYS A 97 -16.55 -10.94 3.95
CA LYS A 97 -17.10 -9.58 4.08
C LYS A 97 -15.98 -8.58 4.07
N LEU A 98 -16.20 -7.43 3.44
CA LEU A 98 -15.25 -6.32 3.39
C LEU A 98 -15.73 -5.19 4.28
N HIS A 99 -14.80 -4.62 5.05
CA HIS A 99 -15.03 -3.44 5.86
C HIS A 99 -13.93 -2.42 5.56
N PHE A 100 -14.30 -1.34 4.90
CA PHE A 100 -13.37 -0.26 4.56
C PHE A 100 -12.94 0.42 5.86
N ASN A 101 -11.65 0.37 6.18
CA ASN A 101 -11.13 0.81 7.47
C ASN A 101 -10.59 2.24 7.42
N SER A 102 -9.59 2.51 6.60
CA SER A 102 -8.89 3.79 6.58
C SER A 102 -8.25 4.11 5.25
N VAL A 103 -8.12 5.41 4.95
CA VAL A 103 -7.32 5.95 3.84
C VAL A 103 -6.56 7.17 4.35
N TRP A 104 -5.26 7.22 4.09
CA TRP A 104 -4.43 8.35 4.47
C TRP A 104 -3.37 8.66 3.41
N VAL A 105 -2.87 9.89 3.45
CA VAL A 105 -1.81 10.37 2.56
C VAL A 105 -0.55 10.61 3.38
N ASN A 106 0.56 10.07 2.90
CA ASN A 106 1.90 10.32 3.40
C ASN A 106 2.63 11.23 2.42
N GLN A 107 3.11 12.37 2.88
CA GLN A 107 3.98 13.25 2.12
C GLN A 107 5.34 13.27 2.79
N MET A 108 6.28 12.54 2.23
CA MET A 108 7.67 12.40 2.71
C MET A 108 8.58 13.45 2.08
N PHE A 109 9.39 14.07 2.90
CA PHE A 109 10.51 14.92 2.51
C PHE A 109 11.85 14.19 2.60
N GLU A 110 12.94 14.88 2.30
CA GLU A 110 14.30 14.34 2.43
C GLU A 110 14.55 13.83 3.86
N HIS A 111 15.29 12.72 3.98
CA HIS A 111 15.65 12.05 5.24
C HIS A 111 14.48 11.51 6.06
N GLU A 112 13.25 11.57 5.55
CA GLU A 112 12.12 10.88 6.11
C GLU A 112 12.03 9.45 5.59
N TYR A 113 11.46 8.55 6.39
CA TYR A 113 11.38 7.13 6.06
C TYR A 113 10.20 6.46 6.75
N ASN A 114 9.80 5.33 6.20
CA ASN A 114 8.85 4.42 6.85
C ASN A 114 9.57 3.09 7.11
N PRO A 115 9.83 2.71 8.38
CA PRO A 115 10.57 1.49 8.70
C PRO A 115 9.80 0.24 8.29
N VAL A 116 10.42 -0.92 8.41
CA VAL A 116 9.73 -2.19 8.18
C VAL A 116 8.57 -2.35 9.14
N HIS A 117 7.37 -2.50 8.59
CA HIS A 117 6.12 -2.64 9.35
C HIS A 117 5.11 -3.52 8.63
N VAL A 118 4.02 -3.79 9.31
CA VAL A 118 2.81 -4.46 8.82
C VAL A 118 1.60 -3.60 9.11
N HIS A 119 0.46 -3.94 8.55
CA HIS A 119 -0.81 -3.27 8.82
C HIS A 119 -1.75 -4.12 9.68
N GLN A 120 -2.73 -3.44 10.24
CA GLN A 120 -3.92 -4.01 10.84
C GLN A 120 -5.07 -3.01 10.69
N GLY A 121 -6.29 -3.50 10.72
CA GLY A 121 -7.50 -2.69 10.83
C GLY A 121 -8.18 -2.91 12.18
N THR A 122 -9.49 -2.97 12.17
CA THR A 122 -10.28 -3.42 13.32
C THR A 122 -10.03 -4.91 13.60
N ILE A 123 -9.73 -5.68 12.57
CA ILE A 123 -9.30 -7.08 12.65
C ILE A 123 -7.91 -7.25 12.03
N TYR A 124 -7.24 -8.38 12.34
CA TYR A 124 -5.88 -8.65 11.86
C TYR A 124 -5.81 -9.19 10.43
N THR A 125 -6.94 -9.59 9.86
CA THR A 125 -7.02 -10.08 8.49
C THR A 125 -7.52 -8.99 7.55
N GLY A 126 -6.76 -8.71 6.51
CA GLY A 126 -7.13 -7.67 5.57
C GLY A 126 -6.09 -7.44 4.49
N LEU A 127 -6.35 -6.41 3.73
CA LEU A 127 -5.51 -5.94 2.63
C LEU A 127 -5.13 -4.49 2.86
N SER A 128 -3.87 -4.20 2.64
CA SER A 128 -3.34 -2.84 2.54
C SER A 128 -2.98 -2.49 1.11
N SER A 129 -2.75 -1.21 0.88
CA SER A 129 -2.37 -0.74 -0.45
C SER A 129 -1.50 0.51 -0.38
N VAL A 130 -0.74 0.73 -1.45
CA VAL A 130 0.04 1.96 -1.66
C VAL A 130 -0.23 2.47 -3.07
N MET A 131 -0.70 3.71 -3.18
CA MET A 131 -0.85 4.45 -4.44
C MET A 131 0.22 5.54 -4.52
N ILE A 132 0.91 5.62 -5.65
CA ILE A 132 1.91 6.67 -5.90
C ILE A 132 1.20 7.91 -6.46
N LEU A 133 1.13 8.97 -5.67
CA LEU A 133 0.48 10.23 -6.05
C LEU A 133 1.46 11.24 -6.65
N LYS A 134 2.70 11.29 -6.14
CA LYS A 134 3.75 12.18 -6.65
C LYS A 134 5.12 11.63 -6.31
N LEU A 135 6.05 11.82 -7.23
CA LEU A 135 7.46 11.51 -7.03
C LEU A 135 8.27 12.81 -7.09
N PRO A 136 9.38 12.92 -6.34
CA PRO A 136 10.33 14.02 -6.50
C PRO A 136 10.98 13.95 -7.89
N GLU A 137 11.49 15.07 -8.37
CA GLU A 137 12.24 15.09 -9.63
C GLU A 137 13.49 14.21 -9.58
N SER A 138 14.09 14.10 -8.40
CA SER A 138 15.22 13.21 -8.11
C SER A 138 15.13 12.71 -6.68
N PHE A 139 15.43 11.42 -6.47
CA PHE A 139 15.65 10.88 -5.13
C PHE A 139 17.02 11.20 -4.54
N GLY A 140 17.84 11.99 -5.26
CA GLY A 140 19.16 12.43 -4.82
C GLY A 140 20.29 11.47 -5.18
N VAL A 141 21.42 11.63 -4.49
CA VAL A 141 22.65 10.89 -4.79
C VAL A 141 22.70 9.63 -3.93
N GLU A 142 22.91 8.48 -4.58
CA GLU A 142 23.11 7.20 -3.87
C GLU A 142 24.44 7.20 -3.13
N TYR A 143 24.43 6.60 -1.95
CA TYR A 143 25.62 6.52 -1.09
C TYR A 143 26.70 5.58 -1.65
N SER A 144 26.31 4.60 -2.44
CA SER A 144 27.20 3.65 -3.08
C SER A 144 26.82 3.42 -4.53
N ALA A 145 27.72 3.74 -5.44
CA ALA A 145 27.54 3.48 -6.87
C ALA A 145 27.55 1.97 -7.22
N ALA A 146 28.05 1.12 -6.33
CA ALA A 146 28.11 -0.34 -6.54
C ALA A 146 26.81 -1.06 -6.15
N ALA A 147 25.95 -0.42 -5.37
CA ALA A 147 24.67 -0.97 -4.96
C ALA A 147 23.55 -0.58 -5.93
N ALA A 148 22.50 -1.39 -6.00
CA ALA A 148 21.27 -0.97 -6.64
C ALA A 148 20.71 0.28 -5.94
N PRO A 149 20.11 1.24 -6.67
CA PRO A 149 19.55 2.45 -6.07
C PRO A 149 18.57 2.11 -4.96
N GLN A 150 18.72 2.74 -3.79
CA GLN A 150 17.86 2.53 -2.61
C GLN A 150 17.02 3.76 -2.24
N ASN A 151 17.51 4.96 -2.56
CA ASN A 151 16.85 6.20 -2.18
C ASN A 151 15.37 6.22 -2.60
N GLY A 152 14.48 6.47 -1.62
CA GLY A 152 13.04 6.55 -1.82
C GLY A 152 12.35 5.26 -2.28
N ARG A 153 13.03 4.12 -2.29
CA ARG A 153 12.47 2.84 -2.73
C ARG A 153 11.37 2.36 -1.79
N LEU A 154 10.32 1.82 -2.39
CA LEU A 154 9.36 0.95 -1.73
C LEU A 154 9.90 -0.47 -1.81
N GLN A 155 10.04 -1.14 -0.67
CA GLN A 155 10.43 -2.54 -0.61
C GLN A 155 9.35 -3.35 0.11
N MET A 156 8.93 -4.43 -0.49
CA MET A 156 8.02 -5.43 0.07
C MET A 156 8.82 -6.71 0.33
N LEU A 157 8.74 -7.23 1.55
CA LEU A 157 9.54 -8.35 2.04
C LEU A 157 8.66 -9.60 2.07
N GLY A 158 9.04 -10.61 1.30
CA GLY A 158 8.35 -11.90 1.29
C GLY A 158 8.52 -12.68 2.60
N ALA A 159 7.62 -13.61 2.84
CA ALA A 159 7.64 -14.45 4.03
C ALA A 159 8.61 -15.65 3.93
N THR A 160 9.11 -15.95 2.75
CA THR A 160 10.01 -17.08 2.51
C THR A 160 11.47 -16.65 2.52
N ASN A 161 12.31 -17.43 3.17
CA ASN A 161 13.75 -17.29 3.11
C ASN A 161 14.34 -18.52 2.38
N GLY A 162 15.36 -18.29 1.57
CA GLY A 162 16.05 -19.39 0.91
C GLY A 162 16.87 -18.93 -0.27
N GLN A 163 17.91 -19.69 -0.55
CA GLN A 163 18.68 -19.53 -1.78
C GLN A 163 17.75 -19.83 -2.97
N PHE A 164 17.77 -18.97 -3.99
CA PHE A 164 16.90 -19.04 -5.18
C PHE A 164 15.41 -18.71 -4.93
N ALA A 165 15.04 -18.20 -3.74
CA ALA A 165 13.69 -17.70 -3.47
C ALA A 165 13.58 -16.21 -3.80
N ASN A 166 12.40 -15.77 -4.26
CA ASN A 166 12.07 -14.35 -4.32
C ASN A 166 11.71 -13.89 -2.91
N VAL A 167 12.65 -13.24 -2.23
CA VAL A 167 12.52 -12.85 -0.82
C VAL A 167 12.04 -11.42 -0.64
N ASP A 168 12.16 -10.59 -1.67
CA ASP A 168 11.71 -9.21 -1.67
C ASP A 168 11.30 -8.72 -3.06
N TYR A 169 10.60 -7.60 -3.08
CA TYR A 169 10.18 -6.93 -4.30
C TYR A 169 10.36 -5.43 -4.15
N GLN A 170 11.20 -4.84 -5.00
CA GLN A 170 11.44 -3.41 -5.11
C GLN A 170 10.96 -2.92 -6.48
N PRO A 171 9.72 -2.45 -6.62
CA PRO A 171 9.22 -1.99 -7.90
C PRO A 171 9.89 -0.69 -8.36
N ASN A 172 10.07 -0.55 -9.66
CA ASN A 172 10.27 0.75 -10.27
C ASN A 172 8.91 1.46 -10.26
N ILE A 173 8.72 2.33 -9.26
CA ILE A 173 7.47 3.04 -9.03
C ILE A 173 7.31 4.20 -10.02
N THR A 174 6.08 4.39 -10.49
CA THR A 174 5.66 5.54 -11.29
C THR A 174 4.40 6.15 -10.70
N GLU A 175 4.14 7.42 -10.97
CA GLU A 175 2.87 8.03 -10.58
C GLU A 175 1.69 7.25 -11.15
N ARG A 176 0.61 7.14 -10.36
CA ARG A 176 -0.57 6.31 -10.62
C ARG A 176 -0.37 4.80 -10.43
N ASP A 177 0.80 4.33 -10.04
CA ASP A 177 0.91 2.94 -9.59
C ASP A 177 0.10 2.73 -8.32
N PHE A 178 -0.59 1.60 -8.25
CA PHE A 178 -1.38 1.18 -7.11
C PHE A 178 -1.11 -0.29 -6.80
N TYR A 179 -0.55 -0.54 -5.64
CA TYR A 179 -0.17 -1.88 -5.16
C TYR A 179 -1.12 -2.32 -4.07
N ILE A 180 -1.60 -3.57 -4.16
CA ILE A 180 -2.42 -4.22 -3.11
C ILE A 180 -1.69 -5.46 -2.63
N PHE A 181 -1.66 -5.64 -1.30
CA PHE A 181 -0.99 -6.75 -0.62
C PHE A 181 -1.67 -7.06 0.73
N PRO A 182 -1.43 -8.26 1.34
CA PRO A 182 -1.98 -8.61 2.64
C PRO A 182 -1.44 -7.72 3.77
N TYR A 183 -2.20 -7.57 4.85
CA TYR A 183 -1.81 -6.81 6.04
C TYR A 183 -0.49 -7.26 6.66
N ASP A 184 -0.23 -8.56 6.69
CA ASP A 184 0.97 -9.16 7.26
C ASP A 184 2.21 -9.10 6.36
N MET A 185 2.08 -8.54 5.15
CA MET A 185 3.22 -8.32 4.28
C MET A 185 4.10 -7.19 4.83
N ARG A 186 5.29 -7.55 5.27
CA ARG A 186 6.29 -6.57 5.73
C ARG A 186 6.74 -5.71 4.57
N HIS A 187 6.80 -4.42 4.80
CA HIS A 187 7.30 -3.48 3.80
C HIS A 187 7.89 -2.22 4.45
N CYS A 188 8.67 -1.48 3.69
CA CYS A 188 9.28 -0.24 4.13
C CYS A 188 9.42 0.75 2.97
N VAL A 189 9.70 2.01 3.32
CA VAL A 189 10.09 3.04 2.38
C VAL A 189 11.39 3.64 2.84
N TYR A 190 12.42 3.53 2.01
CA TYR A 190 13.73 4.09 2.27
C TYR A 190 13.71 5.62 2.24
N PRO A 191 14.55 6.28 3.04
CA PRO A 191 14.76 7.72 2.93
C PRO A 191 15.38 8.07 1.58
N PHE A 192 15.30 9.33 1.23
CA PHE A 192 15.99 9.91 0.09
C PHE A 192 16.60 11.26 0.50
N ASN A 193 17.51 11.79 -0.32
CA ASN A 193 18.24 13.03 -0.04
C ASN A 193 18.17 14.05 -1.18
N GLY A 194 17.26 13.82 -2.13
CA GLY A 194 16.98 14.75 -3.22
C GLY A 194 15.94 15.81 -2.85
N PRO A 195 15.86 16.90 -3.62
CA PRO A 195 14.90 17.97 -3.36
C PRO A 195 13.46 17.55 -3.67
N GLY A 196 12.50 18.21 -3.02
CA GLY A 196 11.09 18.00 -3.21
C GLY A 196 10.48 16.99 -2.24
N TRP A 197 9.42 16.32 -2.66
CA TRP A 197 8.71 15.36 -1.82
C TRP A 197 8.12 14.21 -2.63
N ARG A 198 7.99 13.07 -1.96
CA ARG A 198 7.24 11.92 -2.41
C ARG A 198 5.88 11.91 -1.72
N ARG A 199 4.79 11.75 -2.47
CA ARG A 199 3.45 11.61 -1.90
C ARG A 199 2.86 10.27 -2.27
N THR A 200 2.34 9.57 -1.28
CA THR A 200 1.61 8.32 -1.47
C THR A 200 0.30 8.34 -0.72
N LEU A 201 -0.65 7.55 -1.19
CA LEU A 201 -1.86 7.26 -0.44
C LEU A 201 -1.85 5.79 -0.08
N ALA A 202 -2.19 5.48 1.16
CA ALA A 202 -2.43 4.12 1.63
C ALA A 202 -3.92 3.93 1.95
N ALA A 203 -4.42 2.72 1.73
CA ALA A 203 -5.78 2.35 2.10
C ALA A 203 -5.80 0.94 2.71
N ASN A 204 -6.56 0.78 3.79
CA ASN A 204 -6.75 -0.46 4.51
C ASN A 204 -8.19 -0.96 4.39
N MET A 205 -8.33 -2.25 4.12
CA MET A 205 -9.59 -2.96 3.99
C MET A 205 -9.57 -4.22 4.84
N ASP A 206 -10.39 -4.28 5.87
CA ASP A 206 -10.58 -5.49 6.68
C ASP A 206 -11.31 -6.57 5.87
N VAL A 207 -10.83 -7.78 5.95
CA VAL A 207 -11.40 -8.95 5.26
C VAL A 207 -11.80 -9.98 6.32
N ASP A 208 -13.09 -10.00 6.64
CA ASP A 208 -13.67 -11.03 7.50
C ASP A 208 -14.01 -12.26 6.64
N TYR A 209 -13.25 -13.34 6.80
CA TYR A 209 -13.45 -14.58 6.07
C TYR A 209 -13.19 -15.81 6.94
N ASP A 210 -13.87 -16.89 6.62
CA ASP A 210 -13.65 -18.18 7.27
C ASP A 210 -12.60 -18.99 6.50
N PRO A 211 -11.38 -19.16 7.05
CA PRO A 211 -10.31 -19.89 6.38
C PRO A 211 -10.61 -21.38 6.21
N ILE A 212 -11.52 -21.96 7.00
CA ILE A 212 -11.89 -23.37 6.89
C ILE A 212 -12.73 -23.58 5.64
N ARG A 213 -13.68 -22.68 5.36
CA ARG A 213 -14.53 -22.74 4.16
C ARG A 213 -13.75 -22.49 2.86
N ASN A 214 -12.58 -21.88 2.96
CA ASN A 214 -11.72 -21.57 1.80
C ASN A 214 -10.66 -22.64 1.49
N ARG A 215 -10.50 -23.68 2.34
CA ARG A 215 -9.52 -24.76 2.13
C ARG A 215 -9.94 -25.83 1.12
N GLY A 216 -11.12 -25.75 0.56
CA GLY A 216 -11.72 -26.79 -0.29
C GLY A 216 -11.67 -26.54 -1.80
N VAL A 217 -10.80 -25.67 -2.29
CA VAL A 217 -10.72 -25.35 -3.74
C VAL A 217 -9.29 -25.58 -4.22
N SER A 218 -8.95 -26.84 -4.42
CA SER A 218 -7.81 -27.25 -5.26
C SER A 218 -8.27 -27.41 -6.71
#